data_025b8da0a82ffa5ed15068f76e964a1d
#
_entry.id   025b8da0a82ffa5ed15068f76e964a1d
#
_cell.length_a   1.000
_cell.length_b   1.000
_cell.length_c   1.000
_cell.angle_alpha   90.00
_cell.angle_beta   90.00
_cell.angle_gamma   90.00
#
_symmetry.space_group_name_H-M   'P 1'
#
loop_
_entity.id
_entity.type
_entity.pdbx_description
1 polymer ?
#
loop_
_entity_poly.entity_id
_entity_poly.type
_entity_poly.pdbx_seq_one_letter_code
_entity_poly.pdbx_strand_id
1 'polypeptide(L)'
;MDGTIGIISQVAFWGLYSGCIYILLATGLNLIFGVMKIVNFAHGEFLMLGTYITFFLFVISGFNPYVLLIGSIPILIIVGVIVERLCFRPILGTGKLNEIFISLGLIYIFQNLVAMIWTDEWRSMKSPFADI
;
A
#
# COMPACT_ATOMS: atom_id res chain seq x y z
N MET A 1 -14.52 36.51 2.95
CA MET A 1 -13.06 36.21 2.76
C MET A 1 -12.63 34.98 3.54
N ASP A 2 -13.21 34.68 4.68
CA ASP A 2 -12.80 33.54 5.54
C ASP A 2 -13.08 32.17 4.93
N GLY A 3 -14.15 32.01 4.14
CA GLY A 3 -14.45 30.75 3.45
C GLY A 3 -13.45 30.38 2.38
N THR A 4 -12.92 31.35 1.63
CA THR A 4 -11.94 31.08 0.56
C THR A 4 -10.58 30.69 1.12
N ILE A 5 -10.13 31.33 2.19
CA ILE A 5 -8.89 31.00 2.88
C ILE A 5 -8.98 29.59 3.49
N GLY A 6 -10.13 29.23 4.07
CA GLY A 6 -10.39 27.91 4.60
C GLY A 6 -10.32 26.81 3.52
N ILE A 7 -10.91 27.05 2.36
CA ILE A 7 -10.85 26.10 1.23
C ILE A 7 -9.42 25.95 0.71
N ILE A 8 -8.69 27.05 0.54
CA ILE A 8 -7.29 27.01 0.05
C ILE A 8 -6.40 26.23 1.04
N SER A 9 -6.53 26.50 2.34
CA SER A 9 -5.76 25.77 3.36
C SER A 9 -6.07 24.28 3.39
N GLN A 10 -7.35 23.92 3.25
CA GLN A 10 -7.78 22.54 3.19
C GLN A 10 -7.23 21.81 1.94
N VAL A 11 -7.33 22.44 0.77
CA VAL A 11 -6.78 21.87 -0.48
C VAL A 11 -5.26 21.72 -0.39
N ALA A 12 -4.55 22.72 0.16
CA ALA A 12 -3.11 22.65 0.35
C ALA A 12 -2.71 21.50 1.30
N PHE A 13 -3.46 21.33 2.40
CA PHE A 13 -3.22 20.24 3.35
C PHE A 13 -3.42 18.85 2.70
N TRP A 14 -4.54 18.68 1.97
CA TRP A 14 -4.81 17.42 1.26
C TRP A 14 -3.78 17.15 0.15
N GLY A 15 -3.34 18.20 -0.55
CA GLY A 15 -2.28 18.08 -1.55
C GLY A 15 -0.94 17.65 -0.95
N LEU A 16 -0.56 18.24 0.19
CA LEU A 16 0.64 17.86 0.91
C LEU A 16 0.57 16.40 1.42
N TYR A 17 -0.56 16.02 2.00
CA TYR A 17 -0.81 14.65 2.47
C TYR A 17 -0.66 13.62 1.33
N SER A 18 -1.35 13.86 0.22
CA SER A 18 -1.25 12.99 -0.96
C SER A 18 0.16 12.96 -1.53
N GLY A 19 0.84 14.12 -1.56
CA GLY A 19 2.24 14.23 -1.98
C GLY A 19 3.18 13.36 -1.15
N CYS A 20 3.02 13.33 0.17
CA CYS A 20 3.81 12.46 1.06
C CYS A 20 3.61 10.98 0.73
N ILE A 21 2.38 10.55 0.45
CA ILE A 21 2.11 9.16 0.05
C ILE A 21 2.81 8.83 -1.28
N TYR A 22 2.73 9.71 -2.26
CA TYR A 22 3.41 9.50 -3.55
C TYR A 22 4.94 9.47 -3.42
N ILE A 23 5.53 10.30 -2.55
CA ILE A 23 6.97 10.26 -2.26
C ILE A 23 7.37 8.92 -1.66
N LEU A 24 6.60 8.39 -0.71
CA LEU A 24 6.85 7.08 -0.11
C LEU A 24 6.79 5.96 -1.15
N LEU A 25 5.76 5.96 -1.99
CA LEU A 25 5.62 4.99 -3.09
C LEU A 25 6.77 5.09 -4.09
N ALA A 26 7.12 6.29 -4.52
CA ALA A 26 8.20 6.52 -5.45
C ALA A 26 9.57 6.10 -4.87
N THR A 27 9.81 6.38 -3.60
CA THR A 27 11.04 5.98 -2.91
C THR A 27 11.14 4.46 -2.81
N GLY A 28 10.05 3.78 -2.45
CA GLY A 28 10.00 2.32 -2.40
C GLY A 28 10.24 1.68 -3.77
N LEU A 29 9.61 2.21 -4.82
CA LEU A 29 9.80 1.74 -6.18
C LEU A 29 11.25 1.96 -6.66
N ASN A 30 11.84 3.13 -6.37
CA ASN A 30 13.23 3.43 -6.70
C ASN A 30 14.20 2.50 -5.98
N LEU A 31 13.91 2.13 -4.73
CA LEU A 31 14.73 1.19 -3.98
C LEU A 31 14.71 -0.20 -4.63
N ILE A 32 13.52 -0.71 -4.96
CA ILE A 32 13.36 -2.02 -5.61
C ILE A 32 14.08 -2.01 -6.97
N PHE A 33 13.83 -0.99 -7.79
CA PHE A 33 14.48 -0.88 -9.10
C PHE A 33 15.99 -0.68 -9.00
N GLY A 34 16.46 0.11 -8.05
CA GLY A 34 17.87 0.39 -7.84
C GLY A 34 18.67 -0.83 -7.36
N VAL A 35 18.10 -1.63 -6.47
CA VAL A 35 18.77 -2.80 -5.86
C VAL A 35 18.57 -4.05 -6.72
N MET A 36 17.34 -4.37 -7.06
CA MET A 36 16.98 -5.62 -7.75
C MET A 36 16.89 -5.47 -9.26
N LYS A 37 16.84 -4.23 -9.77
CA LYS A 37 16.62 -3.88 -11.19
C LYS A 37 15.34 -4.50 -11.78
N ILE A 38 14.38 -4.84 -10.93
CA ILE A 38 13.08 -5.38 -11.30
C ILE A 38 12.08 -4.25 -11.43
N VAL A 39 11.27 -4.26 -12.48
CA VAL A 39 10.14 -3.35 -12.65
C VAL A 39 8.90 -4.01 -12.05
N ASN A 40 8.48 -3.53 -10.87
CA ASN A 40 7.31 -4.05 -10.18
C ASN A 40 6.18 -3.01 -10.12
N PHE A 41 5.23 -3.09 -11.04
CA PHE A 41 4.05 -2.22 -11.05
C PHE A 41 3.07 -2.54 -9.93
N ALA A 42 3.11 -3.75 -9.35
CA ALA A 42 2.27 -4.13 -8.22
C ALA A 42 2.76 -3.52 -6.88
N HIS A 43 3.76 -2.64 -6.89
CA HIS A 43 4.27 -2.02 -5.66
C HIS A 43 3.17 -1.27 -4.88
N GLY A 44 2.27 -0.57 -5.58
CA GLY A 44 1.14 0.11 -4.97
C GLY A 44 0.16 -0.83 -4.27
N GLU A 45 0.01 -2.05 -4.74
CA GLU A 45 -0.88 -3.05 -4.15
C GLU A 45 -0.39 -3.52 -2.78
N PHE A 46 0.91 -3.47 -2.51
CA PHE A 46 1.45 -3.75 -1.18
C PHE A 46 1.05 -2.68 -0.16
N LEU A 47 0.93 -1.41 -0.58
CA LEU A 47 0.38 -0.37 0.28
C LEU A 47 -1.10 -0.66 0.60
N MET A 48 -1.88 -1.00 -0.41
CA MET A 48 -3.28 -1.40 -0.24
C MET A 48 -3.39 -2.59 0.74
N LEU A 49 -2.63 -3.66 0.53
CA LEU A 49 -2.61 -4.81 1.44
C LEU A 49 -2.24 -4.40 2.87
N GLY A 50 -1.25 -3.52 3.04
CA GLY A 50 -0.84 -3.02 4.35
C GLY A 50 -1.96 -2.29 5.08
N THR A 51 -2.74 -1.48 4.38
CA THR A 51 -3.89 -0.78 4.97
C THR A 51 -4.99 -1.75 5.37
N TYR A 52 -5.32 -2.74 4.54
CA TYR A 52 -6.33 -3.76 4.86
C TYR A 52 -5.89 -4.66 6.03
N ILE A 53 -4.63 -5.11 6.07
CA ILE A 53 -4.09 -5.91 7.18
C ILE A 53 -4.18 -5.11 8.48
N THR A 54 -3.76 -3.83 8.47
CA THR A 54 -3.82 -2.95 9.65
C THR A 54 -5.26 -2.77 10.12
N PHE A 55 -6.19 -2.54 9.19
CA PHE A 55 -7.62 -2.43 9.51
C PHE A 55 -8.16 -3.70 10.14
N PHE A 56 -7.83 -4.86 9.59
CA PHE A 56 -8.29 -6.14 10.09
C PHE A 56 -7.73 -6.46 11.48
N LEU A 57 -6.45 -6.17 11.70
CA LEU A 57 -5.84 -6.26 13.03
C LEU A 57 -6.53 -5.34 14.02
N PHE A 58 -6.94 -4.13 13.60
CA PHE A 58 -7.69 -3.21 14.44
C PHE A 58 -9.07 -3.76 14.81
N VAL A 59 -9.81 -4.31 13.86
CA VAL A 59 -11.14 -4.89 14.11
C VAL A 59 -11.08 -6.06 15.10
N ILE A 60 -10.03 -6.89 15.01
CA ILE A 60 -9.88 -8.06 15.90
C ILE A 60 -9.35 -7.67 17.27
N SER A 61 -8.36 -6.79 17.36
CA SER A 61 -7.63 -6.53 18.60
C SER A 61 -8.13 -5.32 19.35
N GLY A 62 -8.75 -4.34 18.68
CA GLY A 62 -9.15 -3.06 19.28
C GLY A 62 -7.99 -2.16 19.73
N PHE A 63 -6.73 -2.53 19.42
CA PHE A 63 -5.56 -1.75 19.79
C PHE A 63 -5.43 -0.47 18.96
N ASN A 64 -4.54 0.43 19.40
CA ASN A 64 -4.26 1.67 18.71
C ASN A 64 -3.81 1.40 17.26
N PRO A 65 -4.43 2.03 16.23
CA PRO A 65 -4.12 1.82 14.81
C PRO A 65 -2.65 2.04 14.47
N TYR A 66 -1.98 2.98 15.12
CA TYR A 66 -0.56 3.27 14.87
C TYR A 66 0.38 2.12 15.29
N VAL A 67 0.05 1.44 16.39
CA VAL A 67 0.79 0.25 16.86
C VAL A 67 0.56 -0.91 15.89
N LEU A 68 -0.67 -1.05 15.39
CA LEU A 68 -1.04 -2.12 14.47
C LEU A 68 -0.45 -1.92 13.06
N LEU A 69 -0.18 -0.67 12.68
CA LEU A 69 0.56 -0.36 11.47
C LEU A 69 1.98 -0.95 11.53
N ILE A 70 2.65 -0.87 12.68
CA ILE A 70 3.93 -1.54 12.90
C ILE A 70 3.74 -3.06 12.91
N GLY A 71 2.67 -3.54 13.51
CA GLY A 71 2.32 -4.98 13.55
C GLY A 71 2.01 -5.59 12.18
N SER A 72 1.61 -4.79 11.19
CA SER A 72 1.38 -5.27 9.82
C SER A 72 2.68 -5.53 9.03
N ILE A 73 3.81 -4.94 9.46
CA ILE A 73 5.10 -5.06 8.75
C ILE A 73 5.56 -6.52 8.61
N PRO A 74 5.59 -7.37 9.66
CA PRO A 74 6.00 -8.76 9.52
C PRO A 74 5.15 -9.53 8.52
N ILE A 75 3.84 -9.28 8.49
CA ILE A 75 2.91 -9.94 7.57
C ILE A 75 3.24 -9.53 6.14
N LEU A 76 3.45 -8.23 5.89
CA LEU A 76 3.84 -7.73 4.58
C LEU A 76 5.21 -8.26 4.12
N ILE A 77 6.16 -8.42 5.03
CA ILE A 77 7.45 -9.04 4.70
C ILE A 77 7.25 -10.47 4.22
N ILE A 78 6.41 -11.26 4.91
CA ILE A 78 6.12 -12.64 4.50
C ILE A 78 5.47 -12.66 3.12
N VAL A 79 4.47 -11.83 2.87
CA VAL A 79 3.81 -11.71 1.56
C VAL A 79 4.82 -11.30 0.48
N GLY A 80 5.67 -10.31 0.77
CA GLY A 80 6.71 -9.85 -0.14
C GLY A 80 7.71 -10.94 -0.51
N VAL A 81 8.16 -11.73 0.48
CA VAL A 81 9.07 -12.87 0.25
C VAL A 81 8.41 -13.96 -0.59
N ILE A 82 7.12 -14.24 -0.34
CA ILE A 82 6.36 -15.22 -1.14
C ILE A 82 6.28 -14.76 -2.59
N VAL A 83 5.89 -13.51 -2.82
CA VAL A 83 5.78 -12.93 -4.16
C VAL A 83 7.14 -12.89 -4.88
N GLU A 84 8.19 -12.48 -4.18
CA GLU A 84 9.54 -12.50 -4.76
C GLU A 84 9.93 -13.91 -5.19
N ARG A 85 9.81 -14.89 -4.30
CA ARG A 85 10.27 -16.27 -4.57
C ARG A 85 9.44 -16.99 -5.61
N LEU A 86 8.13 -16.80 -5.61
CA LEU A 86 7.23 -17.55 -6.50
C LEU A 86 7.02 -16.85 -7.84
N CYS A 87 7.00 -15.50 -7.87
CA CYS A 87 6.63 -14.75 -9.06
C CYS A 87 7.85 -14.15 -9.76
N PHE A 88 8.68 -13.41 -9.03
CA PHE A 88 9.78 -12.67 -9.64
C PHE A 88 11.06 -13.50 -9.82
N ARG A 89 11.43 -14.31 -8.83
CA ARG A 89 12.66 -15.07 -8.88
C ARG A 89 12.79 -16.01 -10.07
N PRO A 90 11.73 -16.74 -10.49
CA PRO A 90 11.82 -17.64 -11.64
C PRO A 90 12.03 -16.92 -12.97
N ILE A 91 11.69 -15.64 -13.06
CA ILE A 91 11.78 -14.86 -14.30
C ILE A 91 12.98 -13.91 -14.33
N LEU A 92 13.76 -13.86 -13.26
CA LEU A 92 14.99 -13.05 -13.24
C LEU A 92 15.90 -13.44 -14.41
N GLY A 93 16.25 -12.44 -15.24
CA GLY A 93 17.11 -12.64 -16.40
C GLY A 93 16.40 -13.09 -17.68
N THR A 94 15.09 -13.33 -17.67
CA THR A 94 14.33 -13.70 -18.89
C THR A 94 13.88 -12.52 -19.75
N GLY A 95 14.00 -11.30 -19.21
CA GLY A 95 13.68 -10.04 -19.89
C GLY A 95 12.67 -9.20 -19.14
N LYS A 96 12.79 -7.88 -19.28
CA LYS A 96 11.95 -6.89 -18.56
C LYS A 96 10.46 -6.99 -18.88
N LEU A 97 10.09 -7.46 -20.06
CA LEU A 97 8.68 -7.65 -20.44
C LEU A 97 8.00 -8.70 -19.54
N ASN A 98 8.69 -9.77 -19.18
CA ASN A 98 8.13 -10.80 -18.30
C ASN A 98 7.89 -10.26 -16.90
N GLU A 99 8.77 -9.41 -16.39
CA GLU A 99 8.60 -8.72 -15.10
C GLU A 99 7.35 -7.83 -15.10
N ILE A 100 7.12 -7.09 -16.20
CA ILE A 100 5.95 -6.24 -16.39
C ILE A 100 4.67 -7.09 -16.39
N PHE A 101 4.61 -8.14 -17.19
CA PHE A 101 3.42 -8.99 -17.27
C PHE A 101 3.08 -9.65 -15.94
N ILE A 102 4.08 -10.15 -15.22
CA ILE A 102 3.86 -10.73 -13.88
C ILE A 102 3.37 -9.66 -12.90
N SER A 103 3.96 -8.48 -12.91
CA SER A 103 3.50 -7.41 -12.01
C SER A 103 2.09 -6.94 -12.32
N LEU A 104 1.68 -6.87 -13.59
CA LEU A 104 0.29 -6.61 -13.98
C LEU A 104 -0.66 -7.73 -13.51
N GLY A 105 -0.26 -8.99 -13.67
CA GLY A 105 -1.02 -10.12 -13.15
C GLY A 105 -1.20 -10.06 -11.63
N LEU A 106 -0.14 -9.68 -10.90
CA LEU A 106 -0.20 -9.51 -9.44
C LEU A 106 -1.15 -8.39 -9.02
N ILE A 107 -1.24 -7.27 -9.78
CA ILE A 107 -2.22 -6.22 -9.51
C ILE A 107 -3.63 -6.82 -9.50
N TYR A 108 -4.00 -7.53 -10.57
CA TYR A 108 -5.32 -8.16 -10.66
C TYR A 108 -5.56 -9.20 -9.56
N ILE A 109 -4.56 -10.02 -9.24
CA ILE A 109 -4.67 -11.01 -8.16
C ILE A 109 -4.93 -10.31 -6.82
N PHE A 110 -4.14 -9.30 -6.46
CA PHE A 110 -4.29 -8.61 -5.17
C PHE A 110 -5.60 -7.85 -5.07
N GLN A 111 -6.02 -7.13 -6.11
CA GLN A 111 -7.29 -6.41 -6.13
C GLN A 111 -8.48 -7.35 -5.98
N ASN A 112 -8.52 -8.43 -6.76
CA ASN A 112 -9.61 -9.40 -6.66
C ASN A 112 -9.58 -10.17 -5.33
N LEU A 113 -8.41 -10.51 -4.81
CA LEU A 113 -8.27 -11.17 -3.52
C LEU A 113 -8.79 -10.29 -2.39
N VAL A 114 -8.45 -9.00 -2.39
CA VAL A 114 -8.96 -8.03 -1.42
C VAL A 114 -10.47 -7.87 -1.54
N ALA A 115 -11.00 -7.70 -2.76
CA ALA A 115 -12.44 -7.59 -3.00
C ALA A 115 -13.20 -8.85 -2.56
N MET A 116 -12.63 -10.04 -2.77
CA MET A 116 -13.23 -11.31 -2.40
C MET A 116 -13.25 -11.55 -0.88
N ILE A 117 -12.19 -11.14 -0.17
CA ILE A 117 -12.07 -11.35 1.29
C ILE A 117 -12.79 -10.26 2.08
N TRP A 118 -12.65 -9.00 1.67
CA TRP A 118 -13.10 -7.85 2.46
C TRP A 118 -14.25 -7.06 1.87
N THR A 119 -14.72 -7.38 0.69
CA THR A 119 -15.75 -6.63 -0.05
C THR A 119 -15.29 -5.20 -0.41
N ASP A 120 -15.93 -4.59 -1.41
CA ASP A 120 -15.55 -3.30 -2.00
C ASP A 120 -16.17 -2.10 -1.24
N GLU A 121 -16.43 -2.25 0.07
CA GLU A 121 -17.05 -1.22 0.90
C GLU A 121 -16.01 -0.27 1.52
N TRP A 122 -16.33 1.02 1.52
CA TRP A 122 -15.53 2.02 2.21
C TRP A 122 -15.48 1.75 3.72
N ARG A 123 -14.28 1.57 4.25
CA ARG A 123 -14.04 1.31 5.67
C ARG A 123 -13.14 2.38 6.24
N SER A 124 -13.56 2.96 7.37
CA SER A 124 -12.77 3.95 8.09
C SER A 124 -12.49 3.50 9.52
N MET A 125 -11.30 3.78 10.01
CA MET A 125 -10.95 3.63 11.42
C MET A 125 -11.18 4.95 12.14
N LYS A 126 -11.83 4.91 13.32
CA LYS A 126 -11.87 6.10 14.17
C LYS A 126 -10.46 6.39 14.67
N SER A 127 -9.98 7.60 14.41
CA SER A 127 -8.71 8.04 14.98
C SER A 127 -8.85 8.18 16.49
N PRO A 128 -7.86 7.74 17.30
CA PRO A 128 -7.83 8.00 18.74
C PRO A 128 -7.82 9.48 19.09
N PHE A 129 -7.55 10.36 18.12
CA PHE A 129 -7.49 11.82 18.27
C PHE A 129 -8.71 12.51 17.66
N ALA A 130 -9.76 11.79 17.26
CA ALA A 130 -10.95 12.38 16.64
C ALA A 130 -11.83 13.17 17.66
N ASP A 131 -11.60 12.93 18.94
CA ASP A 131 -12.36 13.55 20.05
C ASP A 131 -11.58 14.68 20.76
N ILE A 132 -10.44 15.13 20.18
CA ILE A 132 -9.66 16.28 20.63
C ILE A 132 -9.90 17.46 19.70
#